data_d2e7c91886e3e77e27475ba59cfaa44a
#
_entry.id   d2e7c91886e3e77e27475ba59cfaa44a
#
_cell.length_a   1.000
_cell.length_b   1.000
_cell.length_c   1.000
_cell.angle_alpha   90.00
_cell.angle_beta   90.00
_cell.angle_gamma   90.00
#
_symmetry.space_group_name_H-M   'P 1'
#
loop_
_entity.id
_entity.type
_entity.pdbx_description
1 polymer ?
#
loop_
_entity_poly.entity_id
_entity_poly.type
_entity_poly.pdbx_seq_one_letter_code
_entity_poly.pdbx_strand_id
1 'polypeptide(L)'
;MSNTNNVWLAGFKLTSVNFYDIYPANSKKYDFPKYWKIFESREKTADPKLLEIKKMYKEDRLELSGAGRYFFKTEHLPDSLWVESSNTKLPPSSEYIFKVRSGGVVLTQACAQLLQQFRLGESTLTPVQIYDLETQQLCSEETFYFLNLCERREYLRDLESDGMLVSFMTDEKAVQYSVRGDIKSGQLLVDQSVQNCELDLWHDPLLMGHVFVSDALHDALVQVNMDSQWEMVSCQLV
;
A
#
# COMPACT_ATOMS: atom_id res chain seq x y z
N MET A 1 -30.21 -4.40 -19.29
CA MET A 1 -29.36 -4.93 -18.22
C MET A 1 -28.70 -3.73 -17.59
N SER A 2 -29.03 -3.41 -16.35
CA SER A 2 -28.39 -2.29 -15.65
C SER A 2 -26.94 -2.70 -15.36
N ASN A 3 -25.98 -2.02 -16.01
CA ASN A 3 -24.58 -2.10 -15.60
C ASN A 3 -24.49 -1.46 -14.21
N THR A 4 -24.71 -2.24 -13.17
CA THR A 4 -24.35 -1.84 -11.82
C THR A 4 -22.85 -1.98 -11.74
N ASN A 5 -22.12 -0.87 -11.85
CA ASN A 5 -20.69 -0.87 -11.58
C ASN A 5 -20.49 -1.17 -10.09
N ASN A 6 -20.06 -2.38 -9.79
CA ASN A 6 -19.71 -2.75 -8.43
C ASN A 6 -18.44 -2.01 -7.99
N VAL A 7 -18.29 -1.91 -6.68
CA VAL A 7 -17.06 -1.44 -6.04
C VAL A 7 -16.56 -2.54 -5.12
N TRP A 8 -15.26 -2.73 -5.13
CA TRP A 8 -14.62 -3.80 -4.39
C TRP A 8 -13.68 -3.22 -3.35
N LEU A 9 -13.73 -3.76 -2.15
CA LEU A 9 -12.72 -3.52 -1.12
C LEU A 9 -11.61 -4.55 -1.28
N ALA A 10 -10.37 -4.09 -1.36
CA ALA A 10 -9.20 -4.94 -1.41
C ALA A 10 -8.35 -4.80 -0.12
N GLY A 11 -8.04 -5.93 0.50
CA GLY A 11 -7.33 -5.99 1.76
C GLY A 11 -5.82 -6.14 1.64
N PHE A 12 -5.29 -6.45 0.48
CA PHE A 12 -3.92 -6.92 0.27
C PHE A 12 -3.53 -7.93 1.35
N LYS A 13 -3.58 -9.17 1.07
CA LYS A 13 -3.38 -10.28 2.01
C LYS A 13 -2.40 -9.95 3.13
N LEU A 14 -2.93 -9.66 4.32
CA LEU A 14 -2.17 -9.22 5.49
C LEU A 14 -1.51 -10.37 6.25
N THR A 15 -1.58 -11.58 5.71
CA THR A 15 -0.95 -12.73 6.35
C THR A 15 0.56 -12.52 6.41
N SER A 16 1.18 -13.01 7.47
CA SER A 16 2.64 -12.99 7.68
C SER A 16 3.45 -13.57 6.52
N VAL A 17 2.79 -14.24 5.60
CA VAL A 17 3.40 -14.86 4.40
C VAL A 17 3.77 -13.83 3.34
N ASN A 18 3.05 -12.70 3.27
CA ASN A 18 3.24 -11.67 2.23
C ASN A 18 3.91 -10.39 2.75
N PHE A 19 4.44 -10.45 3.97
CA PHE A 19 5.25 -9.39 4.53
C PHE A 19 6.71 -9.79 4.50
N TYR A 20 7.50 -9.04 3.77
CA TYR A 20 8.93 -9.33 3.60
C TYR A 20 9.78 -8.35 4.40
N ASP A 21 10.88 -8.85 4.96
CA ASP A 21 11.92 -8.03 5.61
C ASP A 21 12.74 -7.29 4.56
N ILE A 22 12.06 -6.47 3.78
CA ILE A 22 12.60 -5.65 2.72
C ILE A 22 12.41 -4.19 3.12
N TYR A 23 13.47 -3.42 3.04
CA TYR A 23 13.53 -2.03 3.49
C TYR A 23 13.49 -1.09 2.30
N PRO A 24 12.43 -0.28 2.13
CA PRO A 24 12.41 0.75 1.10
C PRO A 24 13.34 1.89 1.50
N ALA A 25 14.13 2.40 0.56
CA ALA A 25 15.05 3.49 0.76
C ALA A 25 15.10 4.45 -0.42
N ASN A 26 15.44 5.70 -0.15
CA ASN A 26 15.75 6.71 -1.16
C ASN A 26 17.26 6.90 -1.22
N SER A 27 17.92 6.14 -2.08
CA SER A 27 19.37 6.11 -2.23
C SER A 27 19.95 7.43 -2.76
N LYS A 28 19.11 8.26 -3.40
CA LYS A 28 19.50 9.60 -3.85
C LYS A 28 19.68 10.57 -2.69
N LYS A 29 19.03 10.32 -1.56
CA LYS A 29 19.09 11.20 -0.39
C LYS A 29 20.13 10.77 0.64
N TYR A 30 20.32 9.45 0.79
CA TYR A 30 21.21 8.90 1.81
C TYR A 30 21.72 7.50 1.44
N ASP A 31 22.90 7.19 1.96
CA ASP A 31 23.51 5.87 1.86
C ASP A 31 22.83 4.91 2.85
N PHE A 32 21.82 4.19 2.38
CA PHE A 32 21.03 3.31 3.21
C PHE A 32 21.87 2.16 3.81
N PRO A 33 22.73 1.45 3.08
CA PRO A 33 23.59 0.42 3.66
C PRO A 33 24.42 0.90 4.86
N LYS A 34 24.91 2.13 4.79
CA LYS A 34 25.66 2.74 5.90
C LYS A 34 24.78 2.99 7.13
N TYR A 35 23.50 3.32 6.91
CA TYR A 35 22.62 3.80 7.95
C TYR A 35 21.53 2.82 8.37
N TRP A 36 21.40 1.67 7.71
CA TRP A 36 20.28 0.76 7.94
C TRP A 36 20.13 0.31 9.40
N LYS A 37 21.27 0.02 10.08
CA LYS A 37 21.28 -0.36 11.50
C LYS A 37 20.68 0.70 12.41
N ILE A 38 20.84 1.96 12.03
CA ILE A 38 20.30 3.11 12.76
C ILE A 38 18.80 3.29 12.47
N PHE A 39 18.36 2.94 11.27
CA PHE A 39 16.93 2.94 10.94
C PHE A 39 16.15 1.88 11.72
N GLU A 40 16.73 0.71 11.94
CA GLU A 40 16.11 -0.36 12.70
C GLU A 40 16.23 -0.19 14.21
N SER A 41 17.38 0.31 14.68
CA SER A 41 17.61 0.45 16.11
C SER A 41 16.65 1.48 16.71
N ARG A 42 16.09 1.14 17.86
CA ARG A 42 15.38 2.11 18.71
C ARG A 42 16.36 3.05 19.42
N GLU A 43 17.64 2.89 19.18
CA GLU A 43 18.69 3.69 19.81
C GLU A 43 18.62 5.14 19.32
N LYS A 44 18.88 6.04 20.25
CA LYS A 44 18.99 7.47 19.93
C LYS A 44 20.28 7.69 19.14
N THR A 45 20.14 7.91 17.84
CA THR A 45 21.29 8.34 17.05
C THR A 45 21.63 9.80 17.37
N ALA A 46 22.93 10.08 17.45
CA ALA A 46 23.45 11.44 17.59
C ALA A 46 23.70 12.12 16.23
N ASP A 47 23.55 11.41 15.10
CA ASP A 47 23.76 11.98 13.77
C ASP A 47 22.58 12.90 13.38
N PRO A 48 22.78 14.23 13.30
CA PRO A 48 21.71 15.18 13.00
C PRO A 48 21.06 14.94 11.64
N LYS A 49 21.83 14.49 10.64
CA LYS A 49 21.34 14.24 9.28
C LYS A 49 20.39 13.06 9.25
N LEU A 50 20.69 12.01 10.01
CA LEU A 50 19.80 10.87 10.15
C LEU A 50 18.54 11.20 10.94
N LEU A 51 18.67 12.01 11.98
CA LEU A 51 17.52 12.47 12.74
C LEU A 51 16.58 13.28 11.85
N GLU A 52 17.13 14.12 10.98
CA GLU A 52 16.36 14.91 10.03
C GLU A 52 15.64 14.01 9.01
N ILE A 53 16.34 13.07 8.38
CA ILE A 53 15.74 12.11 7.44
C ILE A 53 14.65 11.29 8.13
N LYS A 54 14.92 10.77 9.34
CA LYS A 54 13.95 10.00 10.13
C LYS A 54 12.73 10.84 10.51
N LYS A 55 12.92 12.13 10.82
CA LYS A 55 11.86 13.08 11.12
C LYS A 55 11.01 13.34 9.88
N MET A 56 11.61 13.67 8.75
CA MET A 56 10.92 13.88 7.47
C MET A 56 10.10 12.66 7.06
N TYR A 57 10.69 11.47 7.14
CA TYR A 57 10.01 10.22 6.83
C TYR A 57 8.84 9.93 7.77
N LYS A 58 8.96 10.33 9.04
CA LYS A 58 7.90 10.19 10.03
C LYS A 58 6.80 11.24 9.85
N GLU A 59 7.14 12.47 9.55
CA GLU A 59 6.20 13.57 9.35
C GLU A 59 5.34 13.34 8.11
N ASP A 60 5.93 12.93 7.01
CA ASP A 60 5.18 12.59 5.79
C ASP A 60 4.19 11.43 6.00
N ARG A 61 4.52 10.51 6.89
CA ARG A 61 3.60 9.45 7.30
C ARG A 61 2.53 9.91 8.28
N LEU A 62 2.77 10.95 9.08
CA LEU A 62 1.85 11.45 10.09
C LEU A 62 0.85 12.46 9.53
N GLU A 63 1.26 13.38 8.67
CA GLU A 63 0.36 14.33 8.00
C GLU A 63 -0.70 13.63 7.15
N LEU A 64 -0.41 12.40 6.74
CA LEU A 64 -1.26 11.56 5.93
C LEU A 64 -1.86 10.41 6.74
N SER A 65 -1.91 10.54 8.05
CA SER A 65 -2.25 9.45 8.97
C SER A 65 -3.63 8.85 8.77
N GLY A 66 -4.56 9.55 8.17
CA GLY A 66 -5.81 8.97 7.70
C GLY A 66 -5.63 8.01 6.51
N ALA A 67 -4.66 8.28 5.66
CA ALA A 67 -4.32 7.50 4.47
C ALA A 67 -3.05 6.67 4.64
N GLY A 68 -2.41 6.96 5.57
CA GLY A 68 -1.10 6.91 6.17
C GLY A 68 -0.11 5.89 5.69
N ARG A 69 -0.45 4.77 5.10
CA ARG A 69 0.55 3.75 4.77
C ARG A 69 0.89 3.64 3.28
N TYR A 70 0.13 4.31 2.44
CA TYR A 70 0.24 4.16 0.99
C TYR A 70 0.77 5.39 0.29
N PHE A 71 0.76 6.55 0.95
CA PHE A 71 1.20 7.81 0.37
C PHE A 71 2.56 8.26 0.90
N PHE A 72 3.41 8.69 -0.03
CA PHE A 72 4.67 9.37 0.25
C PHE A 72 4.76 10.58 -0.64
N LYS A 73 5.29 11.68 -0.12
CA LYS A 73 5.65 12.81 -0.97
C LYS A 73 6.70 12.40 -2.00
N THR A 74 6.63 12.96 -3.18
CA THR A 74 7.49 12.58 -4.32
C THR A 74 8.98 12.56 -3.95
N GLU A 75 9.42 13.52 -3.13
CA GLU A 75 10.81 13.60 -2.67
C GLU A 75 11.22 12.49 -1.69
N HIS A 76 10.27 11.73 -1.17
CA HIS A 76 10.51 10.63 -0.22
C HIS A 76 10.21 9.25 -0.79
N LEU A 77 9.80 9.18 -2.06
CA LEU A 77 9.58 7.90 -2.71
C LEU A 77 10.86 7.06 -2.69
N PRO A 78 10.77 5.79 -2.36
CA PRO A 78 11.92 4.89 -2.47
C PRO A 78 12.32 4.73 -3.92
N ASP A 79 13.61 4.63 -4.17
CA ASP A 79 14.19 4.26 -5.46
C ASP A 79 14.92 2.92 -5.41
N SER A 80 14.96 2.31 -4.24
CA SER A 80 15.61 1.05 -3.97
C SER A 80 14.93 0.29 -2.82
N LEU A 81 15.08 -1.02 -2.85
CA LEU A 81 14.66 -1.95 -1.81
C LEU A 81 15.90 -2.71 -1.32
N TRP A 82 15.98 -2.98 -0.02
CA TRP A 82 17.14 -3.61 0.60
C TRP A 82 16.74 -4.77 1.48
N VAL A 83 17.50 -5.88 1.41
CA VAL A 83 17.40 -7.03 2.31
C VAL A 83 18.66 -7.15 3.15
N GLU A 84 18.55 -7.69 4.36
CA GLU A 84 19.68 -7.81 5.28
C GLU A 84 20.78 -8.71 4.75
N SER A 85 20.40 -9.79 4.07
CA SER A 85 21.34 -10.72 3.48
C SER A 85 20.73 -11.46 2.30
N SER A 86 21.55 -12.03 1.45
CA SER A 86 21.15 -12.88 0.33
C SER A 86 20.32 -14.10 0.75
N ASN A 87 20.34 -14.48 2.03
CA ASN A 87 19.51 -15.54 2.56
C ASN A 87 18.08 -15.09 2.92
N THR A 88 17.80 -13.79 2.86
CA THR A 88 16.45 -13.27 3.09
C THR A 88 15.52 -13.78 2.01
N LYS A 89 14.38 -14.34 2.43
CA LYS A 89 13.37 -14.85 1.49
C LYS A 89 12.83 -13.70 0.66
N LEU A 90 13.03 -13.76 -0.64
CA LEU A 90 12.41 -12.85 -1.61
C LEU A 90 11.01 -13.32 -2.00
N PRO A 91 10.15 -12.41 -2.47
CA PRO A 91 8.85 -12.77 -3.02
C PRO A 91 9.02 -13.78 -4.18
N PRO A 92 8.28 -14.89 -4.20
CA PRO A 92 8.30 -15.78 -5.35
C PRO A 92 7.66 -15.08 -6.57
N SER A 93 8.01 -15.50 -7.77
CA SER A 93 7.48 -14.94 -9.03
C SER A 93 5.94 -15.04 -9.18
N SER A 94 5.31 -15.92 -8.40
CA SER A 94 3.85 -16.04 -8.33
C SER A 94 3.19 -15.00 -7.42
N GLU A 95 3.96 -14.19 -6.72
CA GLU A 95 3.46 -13.17 -5.81
C GLU A 95 3.51 -11.80 -6.50
N TYR A 96 2.38 -11.36 -7.02
CA TYR A 96 2.25 -10.15 -7.84
C TYR A 96 2.22 -8.85 -7.04
N ILE A 97 1.86 -8.95 -5.75
CA ILE A 97 1.78 -7.83 -4.82
C ILE A 97 2.24 -8.27 -3.43
N PHE A 98 3.08 -7.48 -2.78
CA PHE A 98 3.58 -7.78 -1.45
C PHE A 98 3.84 -6.50 -0.65
N LYS A 99 3.96 -6.66 0.66
CA LYS A 99 4.28 -5.56 1.58
C LYS A 99 5.73 -5.62 2.02
N VAL A 100 6.34 -4.45 2.11
CA VAL A 100 7.69 -4.25 2.62
C VAL A 100 7.67 -3.59 4.00
N ARG A 101 8.79 -3.52 4.67
CA ARG A 101 8.95 -2.77 5.92
C ARG A 101 8.38 -1.35 5.74
N SER A 102 7.82 -0.77 6.78
CA SER A 102 7.05 0.49 6.72
C SER A 102 5.61 0.37 6.18
N GLY A 103 5.18 -0.79 5.69
CA GLY A 103 3.83 -1.03 5.17
C GLY A 103 3.63 -0.56 3.73
N GLY A 104 4.71 -0.22 3.02
CA GLY A 104 4.64 0.09 1.59
C GLY A 104 4.23 -1.14 0.77
N VAL A 105 3.54 -0.89 -0.31
CA VAL A 105 3.07 -1.91 -1.26
C VAL A 105 3.98 -1.92 -2.48
N VAL A 106 4.41 -3.10 -2.87
CA VAL A 106 5.27 -3.31 -4.03
C VAL A 106 4.63 -4.33 -4.96
N LEU A 107 4.75 -4.09 -6.25
CA LEU A 107 4.16 -4.86 -7.33
C LEU A 107 5.26 -5.45 -8.20
N THR A 108 5.01 -6.62 -8.77
CA THR A 108 5.80 -7.11 -9.89
C THR A 108 5.56 -6.27 -11.14
N GLN A 109 6.44 -6.36 -12.11
CA GLN A 109 6.30 -5.65 -13.39
C GLN A 109 4.98 -6.00 -14.09
N ALA A 110 4.56 -7.26 -14.07
CA ALA A 110 3.31 -7.68 -14.71
C ALA A 110 2.08 -7.01 -14.06
N CYS A 111 2.02 -6.98 -12.73
CA CYS A 111 0.94 -6.31 -12.01
C CYS A 111 0.96 -4.79 -12.23
N ALA A 112 2.14 -4.17 -12.22
CA ALA A 112 2.28 -2.74 -12.47
C ALA A 112 1.83 -2.36 -13.90
N GLN A 113 2.20 -3.15 -14.90
CA GLN A 113 1.77 -2.96 -16.29
C GLN A 113 0.25 -3.09 -16.46
N LEU A 114 -0.39 -3.98 -15.70
CA LEU A 114 -1.84 -4.07 -15.67
C LEU A 114 -2.45 -2.78 -15.09
N LEU A 115 -1.99 -2.36 -13.90
CA LEU A 115 -2.52 -1.17 -13.25
C LEU A 115 -2.35 0.10 -14.10
N GLN A 116 -1.27 0.23 -14.85
CA GLN A 116 -1.01 1.38 -15.74
C GLN A 116 -2.06 1.55 -16.86
N GLN A 117 -2.88 0.54 -17.12
CA GLN A 117 -3.98 0.62 -18.09
C GLN A 117 -5.24 1.26 -17.49
N PHE A 118 -5.24 1.54 -16.19
CA PHE A 118 -6.38 2.04 -15.43
C PHE A 118 -6.14 3.47 -14.92
N ARG A 119 -7.22 4.12 -14.50
CA ARG A 119 -7.19 5.51 -14.04
C ARG A 119 -6.73 5.56 -12.57
N LEU A 120 -5.44 5.74 -12.39
CA LEU A 120 -4.80 5.82 -11.07
C LEU A 120 -4.72 7.26 -10.52
N GLY A 121 -5.18 8.26 -11.29
CA GLY A 121 -5.09 9.67 -10.92
C GLY A 121 -3.63 10.13 -10.74
N GLU A 122 -3.34 10.77 -9.62
CA GLU A 122 -1.99 11.21 -9.26
C GLU A 122 -1.13 10.09 -8.61
N SER A 123 -1.71 8.90 -8.41
CA SER A 123 -0.97 7.77 -7.86
C SER A 123 0.14 7.33 -8.81
N THR A 124 1.27 6.95 -8.25
CA THR A 124 2.47 6.62 -9.04
C THR A 124 2.98 5.21 -8.77
N LEU A 125 3.60 4.64 -9.79
CA LEU A 125 4.32 3.37 -9.76
C LEU A 125 5.80 3.66 -9.98
N THR A 126 6.58 3.69 -8.90
CA THR A 126 8.01 4.01 -8.94
C THR A 126 8.81 2.73 -9.12
N PRO A 127 9.63 2.61 -10.19
CA PRO A 127 10.46 1.42 -10.38
C PRO A 127 11.52 1.33 -9.29
N VAL A 128 11.69 0.15 -8.74
CA VAL A 128 12.66 -0.17 -7.68
C VAL A 128 13.31 -1.53 -7.93
N GLN A 129 14.51 -1.71 -7.44
CA GLN A 129 15.24 -2.98 -7.48
C GLN A 129 15.63 -3.40 -6.07
N ILE A 130 15.82 -4.72 -5.86
CA ILE A 130 16.17 -5.28 -4.55
C ILE A 130 17.68 -5.54 -4.49
N TYR A 131 18.31 -4.99 -3.45
CA TYR A 131 19.74 -5.10 -3.18
C TYR A 131 20.00 -5.78 -1.85
N ASP A 132 21.11 -6.46 -1.76
CA ASP A 132 21.66 -7.03 -0.53
C ASP A 132 22.46 -5.95 0.24
N LEU A 133 22.21 -5.81 1.55
CA LEU A 133 22.85 -4.80 2.39
C LEU A 133 24.32 -5.08 2.69
N GLU A 134 24.72 -6.35 2.70
CA GLU A 134 26.10 -6.74 2.99
C GLU A 134 26.98 -6.59 1.75
N THR A 135 26.51 -7.10 0.62
CA THR A 135 27.29 -7.13 -0.61
C THR A 135 27.05 -5.91 -1.49
N GLN A 136 25.96 -5.19 -1.28
CA GLN A 136 25.46 -4.08 -2.11
C GLN A 136 25.21 -4.48 -3.56
N GLN A 137 24.98 -5.76 -3.81
CA GLN A 137 24.68 -6.30 -5.13
C GLN A 137 23.16 -6.51 -5.31
N LEU A 138 22.72 -6.53 -6.54
CA LEU A 138 21.34 -6.89 -6.90
C LEU A 138 21.05 -8.33 -6.46
N CYS A 139 19.92 -8.51 -5.77
CA CYS A 139 19.38 -9.81 -5.42
C CYS A 139 18.56 -10.43 -6.56
N SER A 140 18.04 -9.60 -7.45
CA SER A 140 17.22 -10.02 -8.59
C SER A 140 17.37 -9.00 -9.73
N GLU A 141 17.40 -9.47 -10.97
CA GLU A 141 17.34 -8.60 -12.14
C GLU A 141 15.93 -8.08 -12.44
N GLU A 142 14.91 -8.58 -11.73
CA GLU A 142 13.55 -8.13 -11.88
C GLU A 142 13.37 -6.69 -11.37
N THR A 143 12.61 -5.91 -12.13
CA THR A 143 12.16 -4.59 -11.71
C THR A 143 10.82 -4.73 -11.01
N PHE A 144 10.75 -4.23 -9.79
CA PHE A 144 9.53 -4.10 -9.02
C PHE A 144 9.04 -2.66 -9.06
N TYR A 145 7.80 -2.43 -8.61
CA TYR A 145 7.20 -1.10 -8.61
C TYR A 145 6.62 -0.78 -7.24
N PHE A 146 7.10 0.26 -6.62
CA PHE A 146 6.54 0.78 -5.38
C PHE A 146 5.27 1.56 -5.70
N LEU A 147 4.14 1.14 -5.14
CA LEU A 147 2.86 1.81 -5.30
C LEU A 147 2.75 2.98 -4.30
N ASN A 148 2.67 4.20 -4.84
CA ASN A 148 2.33 5.40 -4.09
C ASN A 148 0.88 5.77 -4.39
N LEU A 149 -0.05 5.39 -3.51
CA LEU A 149 -1.47 5.63 -3.71
C LEU A 149 -1.84 7.00 -3.13
N CYS A 150 -2.02 7.98 -4.01
CA CYS A 150 -2.31 9.38 -3.65
C CYS A 150 -3.81 9.68 -3.56
N GLU A 151 -4.62 8.92 -4.29
CA GLU A 151 -6.03 9.22 -4.47
C GLU A 151 -6.87 8.86 -3.27
N ARG A 152 -7.60 9.86 -2.79
CA ARG A 152 -8.49 9.78 -1.63
C ARG A 152 -9.93 10.06 -2.05
N ARG A 153 -10.85 9.19 -1.65
CA ARG A 153 -12.29 9.41 -1.84
C ARG A 153 -13.04 8.93 -0.61
N GLU A 154 -14.05 9.66 -0.22
CA GLU A 154 -14.85 9.45 0.97
C GLU A 154 -16.25 8.96 0.56
N TYR A 155 -16.35 7.69 0.22
CA TYR A 155 -17.61 7.06 -0.14
C TYR A 155 -18.11 6.07 0.92
N LEU A 156 -17.29 5.78 1.93
CA LEU A 156 -17.61 4.82 2.96
C LEU A 156 -18.78 5.30 3.83
N ARG A 157 -19.78 4.44 4.03
CA ARG A 157 -20.86 4.62 4.99
C ARG A 157 -20.50 3.90 6.28
N ASP A 158 -19.59 4.48 7.06
CA ASP A 158 -18.95 3.88 8.23
C ASP A 158 -19.92 3.45 9.33
N LEU A 159 -20.89 4.31 9.67
CA LEU A 159 -21.87 4.04 10.74
C LEU A 159 -22.92 2.99 10.37
N GLU A 160 -23.05 2.66 9.09
CA GLU A 160 -24.06 1.75 8.57
C GLU A 160 -23.45 0.39 8.16
N SER A 161 -22.12 0.33 8.07
CA SER A 161 -21.39 -0.86 7.60
C SER A 161 -21.19 -1.89 8.71
N ASP A 162 -21.54 -3.14 8.43
CA ASP A 162 -21.22 -4.27 9.28
C ASP A 162 -19.75 -4.69 9.13
N GLY A 163 -19.17 -5.24 10.19
CA GLY A 163 -17.81 -5.80 10.13
C GLY A 163 -16.69 -4.77 10.23
N MET A 164 -17.00 -3.52 10.55
CA MET A 164 -16.00 -2.50 10.86
C MET A 164 -15.68 -2.46 12.36
N LEU A 165 -14.40 -2.28 12.66
CA LEU A 165 -13.89 -2.13 14.01
C LEU A 165 -13.23 -0.77 14.14
N VAL A 166 -13.56 -0.04 15.20
CA VAL A 166 -12.85 1.20 15.56
C VAL A 166 -11.39 0.85 15.85
N SER A 167 -10.50 1.37 15.03
CA SER A 167 -9.06 1.09 15.12
C SER A 167 -8.31 2.17 15.89
N PHE A 168 -8.73 3.41 15.73
CA PHE A 168 -8.09 4.55 16.38
C PHE A 168 -9.07 5.68 16.65
N MET A 169 -9.06 6.22 17.87
CA MET A 169 -9.77 7.43 18.26
C MET A 169 -8.74 8.49 18.63
N THR A 170 -8.83 9.67 18.03
CA THR A 170 -8.16 10.87 18.53
C THR A 170 -9.14 11.70 19.35
N ASP A 171 -8.64 12.55 20.24
CA ASP A 171 -9.47 13.42 21.09
C ASP A 171 -10.38 14.38 20.30
N GLU A 172 -10.18 14.49 18.99
CA GLU A 172 -10.85 15.44 18.11
C GLU A 172 -11.65 14.80 16.95
N LYS A 173 -12.26 13.64 17.10
CA LYS A 173 -13.26 13.09 16.16
C LYS A 173 -12.76 12.32 14.92
N ALA A 174 -11.50 12.18 14.66
CA ALA A 174 -11.08 11.31 13.56
C ALA A 174 -11.13 9.84 14.03
N VAL A 175 -12.22 9.17 13.74
CA VAL A 175 -12.33 7.73 13.95
C VAL A 175 -11.72 7.05 12.72
N GLN A 176 -10.73 6.19 12.94
CA GLN A 176 -10.25 5.29 11.91
C GLN A 176 -10.77 3.88 12.17
N TYR A 177 -11.16 3.22 11.10
CA TYR A 177 -11.70 1.87 11.14
C TYR A 177 -10.71 0.88 10.53
N SER A 178 -10.74 -0.34 11.03
CA SER A 178 -10.21 -1.52 10.37
C SER A 178 -11.35 -2.45 10.01
N VAL A 179 -11.14 -3.28 9.01
CA VAL A 179 -12.13 -4.27 8.59
C VAL A 179 -11.87 -5.58 9.34
N ARG A 180 -12.93 -6.25 9.75
CA ARG A 180 -12.82 -7.60 10.35
C ARG A 180 -12.31 -8.58 9.32
N GLY A 181 -11.45 -9.52 9.76
CA GLY A 181 -10.85 -10.50 8.85
C GLY A 181 -11.85 -11.50 8.25
N ASP A 182 -13.09 -11.52 8.73
CA ASP A 182 -14.17 -12.39 8.24
C ASP A 182 -15.25 -11.62 7.46
N ILE A 183 -14.95 -10.38 7.01
CA ILE A 183 -15.91 -9.58 6.24
C ILE A 183 -16.34 -10.28 4.97
N LYS A 184 -17.64 -10.19 4.66
CA LYS A 184 -18.25 -10.78 3.49
C LYS A 184 -18.74 -9.74 2.50
N SER A 185 -18.90 -10.16 1.26
CA SER A 185 -19.51 -9.34 0.22
C SER A 185 -20.84 -8.75 0.69
N GLY A 186 -21.04 -7.47 0.43
CA GLY A 186 -22.23 -6.71 0.78
C GLY A 186 -22.31 -6.18 2.23
N GLN A 187 -21.35 -6.50 3.08
CA GLN A 187 -21.35 -5.98 4.47
C GLN A 187 -20.80 -4.56 4.57
N LEU A 188 -19.91 -4.16 3.66
CA LEU A 188 -19.41 -2.81 3.59
C LEU A 188 -20.30 -1.97 2.68
N LEU A 189 -20.81 -0.86 3.22
CA LEU A 189 -21.72 0.02 2.51
C LEU A 189 -20.96 1.23 1.97
N VAL A 190 -21.19 1.57 0.71
CA VAL A 190 -20.62 2.74 0.05
C VAL A 190 -21.72 3.55 -0.61
N ASP A 191 -21.55 4.87 -0.62
CA ASP A 191 -22.49 5.81 -1.22
C ASP A 191 -22.63 5.57 -2.72
N GLN A 192 -23.85 5.63 -3.25
CA GLN A 192 -24.11 5.43 -4.68
C GLN A 192 -23.37 6.42 -5.59
N SER A 193 -22.97 7.59 -5.08
CA SER A 193 -22.18 8.56 -5.86
C SER A 193 -20.80 8.02 -6.28
N VAL A 194 -20.32 6.93 -5.66
CA VAL A 194 -19.11 6.21 -6.07
C VAL A 194 -19.18 5.73 -7.53
N GLN A 195 -20.36 5.53 -8.08
CA GLN A 195 -20.55 5.17 -9.50
C GLN A 195 -20.06 6.28 -10.46
N ASN A 196 -19.93 7.51 -9.97
CA ASN A 196 -19.37 8.64 -10.70
C ASN A 196 -17.87 8.81 -10.46
N CYS A 197 -17.23 7.90 -9.71
CA CYS A 197 -15.79 7.94 -9.46
C CYS A 197 -15.03 7.71 -10.77
N GLU A 198 -14.15 8.65 -11.10
CA GLU A 198 -13.33 8.54 -12.31
C GLU A 198 -12.08 7.67 -12.11
N LEU A 199 -11.85 7.19 -10.89
CA LEU A 199 -10.67 6.40 -10.52
C LEU A 199 -10.99 4.91 -10.50
N ASP A 200 -9.98 4.12 -10.76
CA ASP A 200 -10.06 2.67 -10.69
C ASP A 200 -9.38 2.10 -9.43
N LEU A 201 -8.59 2.93 -8.73
CA LEU A 201 -7.93 2.58 -7.47
C LEU A 201 -7.83 3.81 -6.56
N TRP A 202 -8.35 3.71 -5.34
CA TRP A 202 -8.28 4.78 -4.35
C TRP A 202 -8.34 4.21 -2.92
N HIS A 203 -8.11 5.04 -1.93
CA HIS A 203 -8.35 4.69 -0.54
C HIS A 203 -9.33 5.67 0.13
N ASP A 204 -10.01 5.19 1.16
CA ASP A 204 -10.82 6.02 2.02
C ASP A 204 -10.03 6.38 3.28
N PRO A 205 -9.95 7.68 3.67
CA PRO A 205 -9.20 8.12 4.84
C PRO A 205 -9.65 7.47 6.15
N LEU A 206 -10.90 7.07 6.22
CA LEU A 206 -11.47 6.42 7.40
C LEU A 206 -11.04 4.95 7.53
N LEU A 207 -10.55 4.32 6.46
CA LEU A 207 -10.31 2.88 6.42
C LEU A 207 -8.82 2.54 6.38
N MET A 208 -8.34 1.94 7.45
CA MET A 208 -6.93 1.53 7.55
C MET A 208 -6.63 0.25 6.77
N GLY A 209 -5.58 0.31 5.97
CA GLY A 209 -4.96 -0.89 5.40
C GLY A 209 -5.70 -1.52 4.23
N HIS A 210 -6.75 -0.87 3.74
CA HIS A 210 -7.56 -1.32 2.61
C HIS A 210 -7.65 -0.24 1.54
N VAL A 211 -7.95 -0.66 0.32
CA VAL A 211 -8.16 0.22 -0.82
C VAL A 211 -9.45 -0.18 -1.54
N PHE A 212 -10.01 0.73 -2.30
CA PHE A 212 -11.15 0.47 -3.15
C PHE A 212 -10.72 0.29 -4.59
N VAL A 213 -11.39 -0.61 -5.28
CA VAL A 213 -11.11 -1.01 -6.66
C VAL A 213 -12.39 -0.93 -7.47
N SER A 214 -12.31 -0.36 -8.68
CA SER A 214 -13.45 -0.36 -9.62
C SER A 214 -13.75 -1.77 -10.11
N ASP A 215 -14.97 -1.98 -10.59
CA ASP A 215 -15.39 -3.25 -11.21
C ASP A 215 -14.51 -3.61 -12.42
N ALA A 216 -14.12 -2.61 -13.21
CA ALA A 216 -13.25 -2.81 -14.37
C ALA A 216 -11.85 -3.31 -14.00
N LEU A 217 -11.24 -2.73 -12.95
CA LEU A 217 -9.93 -3.19 -12.47
C LEU A 217 -10.04 -4.57 -11.80
N HIS A 218 -11.10 -4.81 -11.02
CA HIS A 218 -11.37 -6.13 -10.46
C HIS A 218 -11.41 -7.21 -11.55
N ASP A 219 -12.23 -7.01 -12.58
CA ASP A 219 -12.40 -7.98 -13.66
C ASP A 219 -11.09 -8.22 -14.43
N ALA A 220 -10.29 -7.18 -14.63
CA ALA A 220 -8.98 -7.32 -15.26
C ALA A 220 -8.01 -8.16 -14.40
N LEU A 221 -8.01 -7.97 -13.08
CA LEU A 221 -7.20 -8.77 -12.15
C LEU A 221 -7.65 -10.24 -12.16
N VAL A 222 -8.96 -10.49 -12.16
CA VAL A 222 -9.52 -11.86 -12.28
C VAL A 222 -9.13 -12.50 -13.60
N GLN A 223 -9.23 -11.79 -14.71
CA GLN A 223 -8.91 -12.31 -16.05
C GLN A 223 -7.47 -12.82 -16.17
N VAL A 224 -6.53 -12.20 -15.45
CA VAL A 224 -5.11 -12.60 -15.44
C VAL A 224 -4.72 -13.43 -14.22
N ASN A 225 -5.69 -13.86 -13.39
CA ASN A 225 -5.50 -14.64 -12.17
C ASN A 225 -4.59 -13.95 -11.12
N MET A 226 -4.70 -12.63 -10.99
CA MET A 226 -3.98 -11.84 -9.98
C MET A 226 -4.85 -11.44 -8.78
N ASP A 227 -6.15 -11.66 -8.84
CA ASP A 227 -7.16 -11.25 -7.84
C ASP A 227 -6.96 -11.88 -6.47
N SER A 228 -6.47 -13.12 -6.40
CA SER A 228 -6.36 -13.88 -5.16
C SER A 228 -5.48 -13.23 -4.09
N GLN A 229 -4.54 -12.38 -4.47
CA GLN A 229 -3.64 -11.66 -3.55
C GLN A 229 -4.18 -10.31 -3.09
N TRP A 230 -5.25 -9.85 -3.71
CA TRP A 230 -5.92 -8.60 -3.36
C TRP A 230 -7.02 -8.78 -2.30
N GLU A 231 -7.44 -10.03 -2.03
CA GLU A 231 -8.51 -10.37 -1.07
C GLU A 231 -9.73 -9.47 -1.21
N MET A 232 -10.29 -9.43 -2.42
CA MET A 232 -11.37 -8.51 -2.75
C MET A 232 -12.73 -9.03 -2.28
N VAL A 233 -13.52 -8.13 -1.69
CA VAL A 233 -14.94 -8.35 -1.38
C VAL A 233 -15.78 -7.25 -1.99
N SER A 234 -16.95 -7.57 -2.53
CA SER A 234 -17.84 -6.57 -3.10
C SER A 234 -18.49 -5.72 -2.02
N CYS A 235 -18.58 -4.41 -2.26
CA CYS A 235 -19.34 -3.48 -1.43
C CYS A 235 -20.81 -3.44 -1.87
N GLN A 236 -21.69 -3.04 -0.96
CA GLN A 236 -23.08 -2.75 -1.27
C GLN A 236 -23.25 -1.25 -1.49
N LEU A 237 -23.89 -0.86 -2.59
CA LEU A 237 -24.23 0.54 -2.87
C LEU A 237 -25.51 0.95 -2.13
N VAL A 238 -25.52 2.08 -1.45
CA VAL A 238 -26.65 2.62 -0.70
C VAL A 238 -26.87 4.10 -0.95
#